data_fc2829f9adad71b0ddc7880a0144ca75
#
_entry.id   fc2829f9adad71b0ddc7880a0144ca75
#
_cell.length_a   1.000
_cell.length_b   1.000
_cell.length_c   1.000
_cell.angle_alpha   90.00
_cell.angle_beta   90.00
_cell.angle_gamma   90.00
#
_symmetry.space_group_name_H-M   'P 1'
#
loop_
_entity.id
_entity.type
_entity.pdbx_description
1 polymer ?
#
loop_
_entity_poly.entity_id
_entity_poly.type
_entity_poly.pdbx_seq_one_letter_code
_entity_poly.pdbx_strand_id
1 'polypeptide(L)'
;MKKLNYLILAVCFLFSNYSFSQELNYNDIVSGRVKKGEYTSYVAKDGSIFKVGDKITLGSPSGVNGRFVHLTKVDIGGNVYQVGPEAVNTSCEIKKIRLDGNERRGFKAAFRTKGFTGIDNYFLWIEDGIVSGEVKSLVMSSDKDLSELKKAKDKLDLGLISQQEFDKIKTELSKYIK
;
A
#
# COMPACT_ATOMS: atom_id res chain seq x y z
N MET A 1 38.24 -11.41 34.26
CA MET A 1 37.89 -11.92 32.91
C MET A 1 36.39 -12.17 32.72
N LYS A 2 35.63 -12.75 33.66
CA LYS A 2 34.19 -13.00 33.51
C LYS A 2 33.34 -11.74 33.26
N LYS A 3 33.63 -10.60 33.90
CA LYS A 3 32.88 -9.33 33.73
C LYS A 3 33.05 -8.70 32.34
N LEU A 4 34.21 -8.88 31.69
CA LEU A 4 34.49 -8.37 30.36
C LEU A 4 33.67 -9.12 29.30
N ASN A 5 33.47 -10.43 29.47
CA ASN A 5 32.66 -11.24 28.55
C ASN A 5 31.19 -10.85 28.59
N TYR A 6 30.61 -10.48 29.74
CA TYR A 6 29.23 -10.01 29.84
C TYR A 6 29.02 -8.65 29.17
N LEU A 7 30.05 -7.77 29.25
CA LEU A 7 29.99 -6.46 28.59
C LEU A 7 29.98 -6.61 27.07
N ILE A 8 30.82 -7.49 26.53
CA ILE A 8 30.85 -7.79 25.08
C ILE A 8 29.52 -8.41 24.62
N LEU A 9 28.95 -9.33 25.40
CA LEU A 9 27.65 -9.94 25.08
C LEU A 9 26.53 -8.90 25.09
N ALA A 10 26.50 -7.99 26.06
CA ALA A 10 25.52 -6.91 26.14
C ALA A 10 25.64 -5.93 24.97
N VAL A 11 26.86 -5.59 24.53
CA VAL A 11 27.12 -4.73 23.40
C VAL A 11 26.66 -5.40 22.08
N CYS A 12 26.91 -6.71 21.90
CA CYS A 12 26.40 -7.45 20.73
C CYS A 12 24.87 -7.50 20.68
N PHE A 13 24.19 -7.58 21.83
CA PHE A 13 22.72 -7.54 21.90
C PHE A 13 22.13 -6.17 21.52
N LEU A 14 22.85 -5.07 21.78
CA LEU A 14 22.43 -3.72 21.42
C LEU A 14 22.55 -3.44 19.92
N PHE A 15 23.45 -4.12 19.20
CA PHE A 15 23.62 -3.97 17.76
C PHE A 15 22.72 -4.89 16.92
N SER A 16 22.12 -5.93 17.50
CA SER A 16 21.26 -6.87 16.76
C SER A 16 19.87 -6.32 16.39
N ASN A 17 19.50 -5.13 16.83
CA ASN A 17 18.22 -4.51 16.53
C ASN A 17 18.26 -3.45 15.41
N TYR A 18 19.41 -3.25 14.75
CA TYR A 18 19.42 -2.45 13.52
C TYR A 18 18.87 -3.28 12.35
N SER A 19 17.58 -3.52 12.38
CA SER A 19 16.84 -3.90 11.18
C SER A 19 16.94 -2.73 10.21
N PHE A 20 17.85 -2.81 9.23
CA PHE A 20 17.86 -1.85 8.14
C PHE A 20 16.50 -1.97 7.46
N SER A 21 15.64 -0.98 7.71
CA SER A 21 14.38 -0.82 6.99
C SER A 21 14.73 -0.58 5.53
N GLN A 22 14.63 -1.62 4.69
CA GLN A 22 14.80 -1.47 3.26
C GLN A 22 13.51 -0.91 2.68
N GLU A 23 13.56 0.33 2.24
CA GLU A 23 12.49 0.96 1.48
C GLU A 23 12.65 0.65 0.00
N LEU A 24 11.55 0.27 -0.65
CA LEU A 24 11.44 0.11 -2.08
C LEU A 24 10.71 1.33 -2.65
N ASN A 25 11.29 1.96 -3.67
CA ASN A 25 10.66 3.12 -4.31
C ASN A 25 10.33 2.80 -5.77
N TYR A 26 9.17 3.24 -6.25
CA TYR A 26 8.76 3.08 -7.64
C TYR A 26 9.82 3.61 -8.62
N ASN A 27 10.38 4.79 -8.35
CA ASN A 27 11.39 5.41 -9.23
C ASN A 27 12.69 4.59 -9.31
N ASP A 28 13.05 3.89 -8.22
CA ASP A 28 14.22 3.01 -8.20
C ASP A 28 13.97 1.73 -9.00
N ILE A 29 12.72 1.22 -8.98
CA ILE A 29 12.32 0.09 -9.83
C ILE A 29 12.46 0.48 -11.31
N VAL A 30 11.90 1.62 -11.71
CA VAL A 30 11.92 2.10 -13.09
C VAL A 30 13.34 2.37 -13.57
N SER A 31 14.20 2.92 -12.71
CA SER A 31 15.61 3.20 -13.03
C SER A 31 16.53 1.97 -12.95
N GLY A 32 16.01 0.79 -12.57
CA GLY A 32 16.79 -0.43 -12.45
C GLY A 32 17.76 -0.46 -11.26
N ARG A 33 17.67 0.49 -10.33
CA ARG A 33 18.54 0.60 -9.13
C ARG A 33 18.09 -0.25 -7.96
N VAL A 34 17.42 -1.35 -8.22
CA VAL A 34 16.83 -2.21 -7.19
C VAL A 34 17.43 -3.60 -7.20
N LYS A 35 17.44 -4.26 -6.07
CA LYS A 35 17.85 -5.65 -5.92
C LYS A 35 16.65 -6.51 -5.56
N LYS A 36 16.60 -7.75 -6.05
CA LYS A 36 15.61 -8.73 -5.61
C LYS A 36 15.73 -8.92 -4.11
N GLY A 37 14.59 -8.90 -3.41
CA GLY A 37 14.56 -9.05 -1.97
C GLY A 37 13.18 -8.76 -1.37
N GLU A 38 13.12 -8.83 -0.04
CA GLU A 38 11.99 -8.41 0.75
C GLU A 38 12.26 -7.02 1.32
N TYR A 39 11.23 -6.20 1.37
CA TYR A 39 11.28 -4.80 1.79
C TYR A 39 10.29 -4.58 2.93
N THR A 40 10.55 -3.58 3.77
CA THR A 40 9.67 -3.22 4.89
C THR A 40 8.66 -2.16 4.51
N SER A 41 8.97 -1.35 3.48
CA SER A 41 8.08 -0.30 2.97
C SER A 41 8.20 -0.14 1.46
N TYR A 42 7.17 0.44 0.87
CA TYR A 42 7.10 0.75 -0.55
C TYR A 42 6.48 2.12 -0.78
N VAL A 43 7.15 2.94 -1.59
CA VAL A 43 6.63 4.23 -2.08
C VAL A 43 6.14 4.04 -3.50
N ALA A 44 4.83 4.15 -3.69
CA ALA A 44 4.17 3.98 -4.98
C ALA A 44 4.34 5.21 -5.89
N LYS A 45 4.01 5.04 -7.17
CA LYS A 45 4.07 6.11 -8.18
C LYS A 45 3.21 7.32 -7.82
N ASP A 46 2.06 7.11 -7.21
CA ASP A 46 1.12 8.15 -6.77
C ASP A 46 1.54 8.83 -5.46
N GLY A 47 2.65 8.42 -4.84
CA GLY A 47 3.14 8.90 -3.56
C GLY A 47 2.58 8.18 -2.35
N SER A 48 1.70 7.19 -2.51
CA SER A 48 1.23 6.32 -1.42
C SER A 48 2.39 5.57 -0.79
N ILE A 49 2.44 5.54 0.54
CA ILE A 49 3.45 4.81 1.29
C ILE A 49 2.78 3.61 1.98
N PHE A 50 3.28 2.43 1.68
CA PHE A 50 2.80 1.17 2.24
C PHE A 50 3.89 0.54 3.09
N LYS A 51 3.54 0.00 4.25
CA LYS A 51 4.46 -0.70 5.15
C LYS A 51 3.93 -2.11 5.45
N VAL A 52 4.84 -3.02 5.73
CA VAL A 52 4.46 -4.33 6.26
C VAL A 52 3.68 -4.14 7.57
N GLY A 53 2.52 -4.77 7.67
CA GLY A 53 1.56 -4.60 8.77
C GLY A 53 0.42 -3.62 8.46
N ASP A 54 0.55 -2.75 7.46
CA ASP A 54 -0.53 -1.84 7.07
C ASP A 54 -1.70 -2.61 6.45
N LYS A 55 -2.88 -2.01 6.53
CA LYS A 55 -4.09 -2.49 5.87
C LYS A 55 -4.32 -1.70 4.59
N ILE A 56 -4.53 -2.40 3.49
CA ILE A 56 -4.97 -1.83 2.22
C ILE A 56 -6.46 -2.14 2.02
N THR A 57 -7.19 -1.20 1.45
CA THR A 57 -8.60 -1.40 1.09
C THR A 57 -8.70 -1.75 -0.38
N LEU A 58 -9.40 -2.83 -0.68
CA LEU A 58 -9.68 -3.24 -2.05
C LEU A 58 -10.79 -2.37 -2.66
N GLY A 59 -10.58 -1.99 -3.91
CA GLY A 59 -11.51 -1.21 -4.70
C GLY A 59 -12.44 -2.09 -5.54
N SER A 60 -12.74 -1.62 -6.75
CA SER A 60 -13.58 -2.35 -7.69
C SER A 60 -12.73 -3.26 -8.58
N PRO A 61 -13.17 -4.50 -8.85
CA PRO A 61 -12.49 -5.39 -9.77
C PRO A 61 -12.50 -4.82 -11.19
N SER A 62 -11.39 -4.96 -11.91
CA SER A 62 -11.21 -4.42 -13.27
C SER A 62 -11.43 -5.46 -14.36
N GLY A 63 -11.55 -6.73 -14.00
CA GLY A 63 -11.67 -7.84 -14.94
C GLY A 63 -13.11 -8.20 -15.32
N VAL A 64 -13.22 -9.12 -16.27
CA VAL A 64 -14.49 -9.65 -16.73
C VAL A 64 -15.20 -10.41 -15.60
N ASN A 65 -16.54 -10.35 -15.58
CA ASN A 65 -17.39 -10.98 -14.55
C ASN A 65 -17.10 -10.51 -13.11
N GLY A 66 -16.63 -9.27 -12.94
CA GLY A 66 -16.38 -8.71 -11.62
C GLY A 66 -15.20 -9.37 -10.89
N ARG A 67 -14.22 -9.90 -11.61
CA ARG A 67 -13.03 -10.52 -11.03
C ARG A 67 -11.87 -9.53 -10.99
N PHE A 68 -11.06 -9.64 -9.95
CA PHE A 68 -9.81 -8.90 -9.84
C PHE A 68 -8.77 -9.48 -10.81
N VAL A 69 -8.05 -8.59 -11.50
CA VAL A 69 -6.98 -8.96 -12.46
C VAL A 69 -5.62 -8.95 -11.77
N HIS A 70 -5.39 -7.97 -10.91
CA HIS A 70 -4.09 -7.75 -10.27
C HIS A 70 -4.01 -8.31 -8.84
N LEU A 71 -5.10 -8.91 -8.37
CA LEU A 71 -5.19 -9.59 -7.07
C LEU A 71 -5.56 -11.05 -7.29
N THR A 72 -4.70 -11.95 -6.83
CA THR A 72 -4.93 -13.40 -6.89
C THR A 72 -4.88 -13.99 -5.49
N LYS A 73 -5.70 -15.03 -5.27
CA LYS A 73 -5.70 -15.84 -4.05
C LYS A 73 -4.78 -17.03 -4.26
N VAL A 74 -3.95 -17.33 -3.27
CA VAL A 74 -3.12 -18.53 -3.24
C VAL A 74 -3.54 -19.36 -2.04
N ASP A 75 -4.00 -20.59 -2.29
CA ASP A 75 -4.37 -21.53 -1.23
C ASP A 75 -3.14 -22.21 -0.58
N ILE A 76 -3.38 -23.04 0.41
CA ILE A 76 -2.33 -23.76 1.14
C ILE A 76 -1.60 -24.75 0.21
N GLY A 77 -2.27 -25.28 -0.81
CA GLY A 77 -1.70 -26.16 -1.82
C GLY A 77 -0.89 -25.44 -2.91
N GLY A 78 -0.86 -24.10 -2.88
CA GLY A 78 -0.17 -23.29 -3.89
C GLY A 78 -0.99 -23.05 -5.17
N ASN A 79 -2.25 -23.46 -5.22
CA ASN A 79 -3.12 -23.16 -6.36
C ASN A 79 -3.49 -21.68 -6.38
N VAL A 80 -3.55 -21.10 -7.58
CA VAL A 80 -3.85 -19.69 -7.80
C VAL A 80 -5.27 -19.54 -8.34
N TYR A 81 -6.05 -18.69 -7.69
CA TYR A 81 -7.43 -18.39 -8.06
C TYR A 81 -7.62 -16.89 -8.24
N GLN A 82 -8.51 -16.51 -9.13
CA GLN A 82 -8.95 -15.12 -9.21
C GLN A 82 -9.87 -14.78 -8.04
N VAL A 83 -9.68 -13.60 -7.49
CA VAL A 83 -10.54 -13.05 -6.44
C VAL A 83 -11.80 -12.49 -7.06
N GLY A 84 -12.95 -12.77 -6.47
CA GLY A 84 -14.26 -12.33 -6.95
C GLY A 84 -14.74 -11.01 -6.33
N PRO A 85 -15.95 -10.59 -6.67
CA PRO A 85 -16.53 -9.32 -6.23
C PRO A 85 -16.79 -9.25 -4.72
N GLU A 86 -16.79 -10.36 -4.02
CA GLU A 86 -16.93 -10.45 -2.57
C GLU A 86 -15.81 -9.73 -1.80
N ALA A 87 -14.69 -9.47 -2.47
CA ALA A 87 -13.56 -8.75 -1.88
C ALA A 87 -13.69 -7.22 -1.96
N VAL A 88 -14.67 -6.69 -2.67
CA VAL A 88 -14.87 -5.24 -2.83
C VAL A 88 -15.07 -4.58 -1.46
N ASN A 89 -14.36 -3.45 -1.23
CA ASN A 89 -14.39 -2.70 0.03
C ASN A 89 -13.89 -3.47 1.27
N THR A 90 -13.30 -4.66 1.10
CA THR A 90 -12.64 -5.37 2.20
C THR A 90 -11.22 -4.86 2.41
N SER A 91 -10.63 -5.18 3.56
CA SER A 91 -9.26 -4.79 3.88
C SER A 91 -8.37 -6.03 4.00
N CYS A 92 -7.15 -5.93 3.45
CA CYS A 92 -6.11 -6.94 3.53
C CYS A 92 -4.88 -6.38 4.23
N GLU A 93 -4.27 -7.15 5.13
CA GLU A 93 -3.04 -6.76 5.83
C GLU A 93 -1.81 -7.16 5.01
N ILE A 94 -0.89 -6.20 4.80
CA ILE A 94 0.38 -6.45 4.10
C ILE A 94 1.29 -7.30 4.97
N LYS A 95 1.64 -8.51 4.52
CA LYS A 95 2.55 -9.42 5.22
C LYS A 95 3.96 -9.37 4.69
N LYS A 96 4.12 -9.10 3.39
CA LYS A 96 5.42 -8.98 2.73
C LYS A 96 5.32 -8.02 1.55
N ILE A 97 6.38 -7.26 1.37
CA ILE A 97 6.61 -6.43 0.18
C ILE A 97 7.84 -7.01 -0.52
N ARG A 98 7.71 -7.32 -1.80
CA ARG A 98 8.78 -7.94 -2.59
C ARG A 98 8.93 -7.25 -3.92
N LEU A 99 10.15 -7.29 -4.44
CA LEU A 99 10.42 -7.03 -5.84
C LEU A 99 10.34 -8.34 -6.62
N ASP A 100 9.42 -8.43 -7.57
CA ASP A 100 9.25 -9.59 -8.43
C ASP A 100 9.46 -9.24 -9.91
N GLY A 101 9.75 -10.24 -10.73
CA GLY A 101 10.09 -10.04 -12.14
C GLY A 101 11.52 -10.43 -12.48
N ASN A 102 11.96 -10.00 -13.65
CA ASN A 102 13.33 -10.20 -14.13
C ASN A 102 13.72 -9.08 -15.12
N GLU A 103 15.00 -9.01 -15.48
CA GLU A 103 15.53 -7.97 -16.37
C GLU A 103 14.83 -7.90 -17.73
N ARG A 104 14.36 -9.03 -18.28
CA ARG A 104 13.68 -9.07 -19.59
C ARG A 104 12.24 -8.54 -19.53
N ARG A 105 11.52 -8.80 -18.44
CA ARG A 105 10.10 -8.44 -18.27
C ARG A 105 9.91 -7.19 -17.41
N GLY A 106 10.99 -6.64 -16.87
CA GLY A 106 10.98 -5.61 -15.87
C GLY A 106 10.69 -6.15 -14.46
N PHE A 107 10.94 -5.31 -13.48
CA PHE A 107 10.63 -5.57 -12.09
C PHE A 107 9.36 -4.84 -11.68
N LYS A 108 8.58 -5.45 -10.79
CA LYS A 108 7.36 -4.87 -10.21
C LYS A 108 7.32 -5.11 -8.71
N ALA A 109 6.76 -4.16 -7.97
CA ALA A 109 6.44 -4.35 -6.55
C ALA A 109 5.24 -5.29 -6.42
N ALA A 110 5.41 -6.33 -5.62
CA ALA A 110 4.40 -7.34 -5.34
C ALA A 110 4.18 -7.44 -3.82
N PHE A 111 2.93 -7.39 -3.40
CA PHE A 111 2.56 -7.56 -2.00
C PHE A 111 1.98 -8.94 -1.76
N ARG A 112 2.43 -9.57 -0.69
CA ARG A 112 1.72 -10.71 -0.11
C ARG A 112 0.89 -10.21 1.04
N THR A 113 -0.42 -10.38 0.95
CA THR A 113 -1.34 -9.89 1.97
C THR A 113 -2.09 -11.05 2.60
N LYS A 114 -2.51 -10.89 3.86
CA LYS A 114 -3.47 -11.78 4.50
C LYS A 114 -4.84 -11.43 3.96
N GLY A 115 -5.56 -12.43 3.43
CA GLY A 115 -6.89 -12.25 2.90
C GLY A 115 -7.90 -11.83 3.97
N PHE A 116 -9.01 -11.25 3.55
CA PHE A 116 -10.08 -10.81 4.45
C PHE A 116 -10.73 -11.97 5.23
N THR A 117 -10.69 -13.21 4.71
CA THR A 117 -11.13 -14.41 5.43
C THR A 117 -10.19 -14.82 6.57
N GLY A 118 -8.98 -14.23 6.61
CA GLY A 118 -7.97 -14.51 7.62
C GLY A 118 -7.15 -15.79 7.41
N ILE A 119 -7.54 -16.67 6.50
CA ILE A 119 -6.88 -17.97 6.22
C ILE A 119 -6.06 -17.88 4.92
N ASP A 120 -6.60 -17.20 3.91
CA ASP A 120 -6.01 -17.14 2.59
C ASP A 120 -4.88 -16.11 2.51
N ASN A 121 -3.93 -16.38 1.62
CA ASN A 121 -2.93 -15.40 1.21
C ASN A 121 -3.31 -14.85 -0.16
N TYR A 122 -3.20 -13.53 -0.31
CA TYR A 122 -3.36 -12.87 -1.59
C TYR A 122 -2.02 -12.38 -2.09
N PHE A 123 -1.86 -12.42 -3.40
CA PHE A 123 -0.75 -11.83 -4.13
C PHE A 123 -1.27 -10.68 -4.97
N LEU A 124 -0.70 -9.50 -4.77
CA LEU A 124 -1.17 -8.25 -5.35
C LEU A 124 -0.03 -7.53 -6.08
N TRP A 125 -0.25 -7.20 -7.35
CA TRP A 125 0.57 -6.26 -8.10
C TRP A 125 0.13 -4.84 -7.76
N ILE A 126 0.87 -4.15 -6.86
CA ILE A 126 0.35 -2.95 -6.21
C ILE A 126 0.13 -1.79 -7.19
N GLU A 127 1.08 -1.48 -8.08
CA GLU A 127 0.94 -0.39 -9.03
C GLU A 127 -0.20 -0.63 -10.02
N ASP A 128 -0.26 -1.83 -10.59
CA ASP A 128 -1.32 -2.21 -11.51
C ASP A 128 -2.69 -2.16 -10.80
N GLY A 129 -2.75 -2.59 -9.54
CA GLY A 129 -3.95 -2.55 -8.72
C GLY A 129 -4.42 -1.13 -8.40
N ILE A 130 -3.50 -0.19 -8.14
CA ILE A 130 -3.84 1.23 -7.93
C ILE A 130 -4.36 1.85 -9.22
N VAL A 131 -3.65 1.65 -10.34
CA VAL A 131 -4.00 2.22 -11.65
C VAL A 131 -5.35 1.71 -12.13
N SER A 132 -5.66 0.42 -11.91
CA SER A 132 -6.95 -0.17 -12.31
C SER A 132 -8.10 0.14 -11.34
N GLY A 133 -7.82 0.73 -10.18
CA GLY A 133 -8.80 0.96 -9.11
C GLY A 133 -9.14 -0.27 -8.28
N GLU A 134 -8.41 -1.37 -8.44
CA GLU A 134 -8.55 -2.58 -7.62
C GLU A 134 -8.00 -2.40 -6.20
N VAL A 135 -7.11 -1.43 -6.02
CA VAL A 135 -6.62 -0.96 -4.72
C VAL A 135 -6.97 0.51 -4.58
N LYS A 136 -7.55 0.87 -3.45
CA LYS A 136 -7.78 2.28 -3.14
C LYS A 136 -6.43 2.92 -2.82
N SER A 137 -6.07 3.97 -3.57
CA SER A 137 -4.89 4.79 -3.27
C SER A 137 -5.01 5.36 -1.86
N LEU A 138 -3.88 5.39 -1.13
CA LEU A 138 -3.79 6.05 0.17
C LEU A 138 -3.63 7.56 0.02
N VAL A 139 -3.12 7.98 -1.13
CA VAL A 139 -3.09 9.38 -1.54
C VAL A 139 -4.34 9.61 -2.36
N MET A 140 -5.32 10.26 -1.77
CA MET A 140 -6.37 10.87 -2.57
C MET A 140 -5.66 11.83 -3.53
N SER A 141 -5.88 11.72 -4.83
CA SER A 141 -5.20 12.59 -5.79
C SER A 141 -5.46 14.03 -5.37
N SER A 142 -4.43 14.84 -5.24
CA SER A 142 -4.54 16.25 -4.85
C SER A 142 -5.56 16.99 -5.73
N ASP A 143 -5.72 16.59 -6.98
CA ASP A 143 -6.71 17.13 -7.92
C ASP A 143 -8.16 16.79 -7.51
N LYS A 144 -8.40 15.60 -6.95
CA LYS A 144 -9.72 15.19 -6.48
C LYS A 144 -10.06 15.95 -5.19
N ASP A 145 -9.11 16.07 -4.27
CA ASP A 145 -9.29 16.79 -3.01
C ASP A 145 -9.45 18.29 -3.26
N LEU A 146 -8.69 18.86 -4.18
CA LEU A 146 -8.87 20.24 -4.65
C LEU A 146 -10.24 20.44 -5.31
N SER A 147 -10.70 19.47 -6.11
CA SER A 147 -12.03 19.51 -6.73
C SER A 147 -13.13 19.42 -5.66
N GLU A 148 -12.99 18.57 -4.65
CA GLU A 148 -13.95 18.47 -3.54
C GLU A 148 -13.92 19.71 -2.66
N LEU A 149 -12.76 20.26 -2.38
CA LEU A 149 -12.62 21.52 -1.64
C LEU A 149 -13.25 22.69 -2.40
N LYS A 150 -13.07 22.74 -3.72
CA LYS A 150 -13.71 23.74 -4.58
C LYS A 150 -15.23 23.61 -4.56
N LYS A 151 -15.76 22.39 -4.70
CA LYS A 151 -17.20 22.13 -4.59
C LYS A 151 -17.76 22.49 -3.21
N ALA A 152 -17.00 22.23 -2.15
CA ALA A 152 -17.40 22.63 -0.79
C ALA A 152 -17.43 24.15 -0.64
N LYS A 153 -16.44 24.84 -1.24
CA LYS A 153 -16.43 26.32 -1.27
C LYS A 153 -17.60 26.88 -2.06
N ASP A 154 -17.90 26.34 -3.23
CA ASP A 154 -19.05 26.74 -4.05
C ASP A 154 -20.37 26.56 -3.25
N LYS A 155 -20.51 25.47 -2.48
CA LYS A 155 -21.66 25.25 -1.60
C LYS A 155 -21.75 26.28 -0.46
N LEU A 156 -20.62 26.67 0.12
CA LEU A 156 -20.56 27.72 1.13
C LEU A 156 -20.99 29.05 0.54
N ASP A 157 -20.45 29.41 -0.63
CA ASP A 157 -20.75 30.68 -1.31
C ASP A 157 -22.22 30.77 -1.74
N LEU A 158 -22.87 29.61 -1.98
CA LEU A 158 -24.30 29.48 -2.25
C LEU A 158 -25.16 29.40 -0.97
N GLY A 159 -24.58 29.43 0.22
CA GLY A 159 -25.28 29.29 1.48
C GLY A 159 -25.86 27.91 1.77
N LEU A 160 -25.42 26.88 1.05
CA LEU A 160 -25.88 25.50 1.18
C LEU A 160 -25.21 24.75 2.33
N ILE A 161 -24.05 25.23 2.80
CA ILE A 161 -23.37 24.72 4.00
C ILE A 161 -22.91 25.92 4.84
N SER A 162 -22.74 25.70 6.13
CA SER A 162 -22.22 26.67 7.07
C SER A 162 -20.70 26.80 6.99
N GLN A 163 -20.14 27.92 7.49
CA GLN A 163 -18.70 28.12 7.61
C GLN A 163 -18.05 26.99 8.45
N GLN A 164 -18.71 26.55 9.51
CA GLN A 164 -18.19 25.47 10.37
C GLN A 164 -18.09 24.14 9.63
N GLU A 165 -19.06 23.81 8.79
CA GLU A 165 -19.05 22.59 7.96
C GLU A 165 -17.95 22.66 6.90
N PHE A 166 -17.78 23.83 6.27
CA PHE A 166 -16.67 24.06 5.32
C PHE A 166 -15.30 23.90 5.98
N ASP A 167 -15.10 24.48 7.16
CA ASP A 167 -13.83 24.40 7.90
C ASP A 167 -13.50 22.98 8.32
N LYS A 168 -14.52 22.17 8.65
CA LYS A 168 -14.37 20.75 8.94
C LYS A 168 -13.91 19.98 7.70
N ILE A 169 -14.58 20.18 6.56
CA ILE A 169 -14.20 19.56 5.27
C ILE A 169 -12.79 19.99 4.88
N LYS A 170 -12.47 21.28 4.99
CA LYS A 170 -11.14 21.81 4.69
C LYS A 170 -10.06 21.16 5.57
N THR A 171 -10.32 20.99 6.86
CA THR A 171 -9.38 20.35 7.79
C THR A 171 -9.17 18.87 7.47
N GLU A 172 -10.21 18.16 7.06
CA GLU A 172 -10.12 16.76 6.65
C GLU A 172 -9.32 16.59 5.35
N LEU A 173 -9.61 17.42 4.34
CA LEU A 173 -8.94 17.35 3.04
C LEU A 173 -7.51 17.90 3.08
N SER A 174 -7.22 18.89 3.90
CA SER A 174 -5.86 19.49 4.01
C SER A 174 -4.80 18.52 4.55
N LYS A 175 -5.20 17.44 5.21
CA LYS A 175 -4.27 16.38 5.67
C LYS A 175 -3.63 15.64 4.50
N TYR A 176 -4.25 15.68 3.33
CA TYR A 176 -3.87 14.94 2.12
C TYR A 176 -3.33 15.83 1.00
N ILE A 177 -3.46 17.17 1.12
CA ILE A 177 -2.93 18.15 0.19
C ILE A 177 -1.55 18.55 0.71
N LYS A 178 -0.52 18.01 0.09
CA LYS A 178 0.88 18.46 0.28
C LYS A 178 1.35 19.21 -0.96
#